data_8be1997804d168fd32381cb5feb953ef
#
_entry.id   8be1997804d168fd32381cb5feb953ef
#
_cell.length_a   1.000
_cell.length_b   1.000
_cell.length_c   1.000
_cell.angle_alpha   90.00
_cell.angle_beta   90.00
_cell.angle_gamma   90.00
#
_symmetry.space_group_name_H-M   'P 1'
#
loop_
_entity.id
_entity.type
_entity.pdbx_description
1 polymer ?
#
loop_
_entity_poly.entity_id
_entity_poly.type
_entity_poly.pdbx_seq_one_letter_code
_entity_poly.pdbx_strand_id
1 'polypeptide(L)'
;MRNREQSPEFADQDVHTRNVYRLGNVTLLEGMINQAVNNCNDLASDWFAQKQHEYIKSDSMLTRLMVTDFSVGNDTAINRLKDRLNYSFAEWTQTNVELRQQILMELAFDCWRFCGQRIDQFAAELAAKDVEQTEE
;
A
#
# COMPACT_ATOMS: atom_id res chain seq x y z
N MET A 1 -5.99 -15.75 -4.83
CA MET A 1 -5.72 -15.40 -6.24
C MET A 1 -6.93 -15.56 -7.18
N ARG A 2 -8.14 -15.40 -6.71
CA ARG A 2 -9.37 -15.55 -7.52
C ARG A 2 -10.00 -14.21 -7.93
N ASN A 3 -9.34 -13.08 -7.67
CA ASN A 3 -9.94 -11.74 -7.92
C ASN A 3 -9.70 -11.19 -9.32
N ARG A 4 -9.19 -11.99 -10.27
CA ARG A 4 -8.97 -11.55 -11.67
C ARG A 4 -10.23 -11.09 -12.37
N GLU A 5 -11.37 -11.76 -12.08
CA GLU A 5 -12.65 -11.44 -12.70
C GLU A 5 -13.32 -10.22 -12.07
N GLN A 6 -12.91 -9.84 -10.86
CA GLN A 6 -13.54 -8.79 -10.07
C GLN A 6 -12.90 -7.41 -10.25
N SER A 7 -11.67 -7.36 -10.77
CA SER A 7 -10.98 -6.12 -11.15
C SER A 7 -10.47 -6.29 -12.58
N PRO A 8 -11.14 -5.69 -13.56
CA PRO A 8 -10.85 -5.91 -15.01
C PRO A 8 -9.37 -5.64 -15.37
N GLU A 9 -8.72 -4.72 -14.69
CA GLU A 9 -7.30 -4.40 -14.91
C GLU A 9 -6.38 -5.59 -14.63
N PHE A 10 -6.72 -6.41 -13.63
CA PHE A 10 -5.93 -7.60 -13.26
C PHE A 10 -6.30 -8.86 -14.05
N ALA A 11 -7.23 -8.75 -14.99
CA ALA A 11 -7.48 -9.80 -15.98
C ALA A 11 -6.29 -9.99 -16.92
N ASP A 12 -5.55 -8.91 -17.22
CA ASP A 12 -4.29 -8.98 -17.92
C ASP A 12 -3.21 -9.67 -17.07
N GLN A 13 -2.61 -10.73 -17.62
CA GLN A 13 -1.62 -11.56 -16.90
C GLN A 13 -0.37 -10.77 -16.54
N ASP A 14 0.09 -9.87 -17.41
CA ASP A 14 1.31 -9.10 -17.18
C ASP A 14 1.08 -8.04 -16.11
N VAL A 15 -0.09 -7.38 -16.12
CA VAL A 15 -0.50 -6.44 -15.07
C VAL A 15 -0.63 -7.16 -13.75
N HIS A 16 -1.28 -8.32 -13.71
CA HIS A 16 -1.41 -9.14 -12.51
C HIS A 16 -0.03 -9.53 -11.95
N THR A 17 0.84 -10.09 -12.80
CA THR A 17 2.17 -10.56 -12.37
C THR A 17 3.02 -9.44 -11.80
N ARG A 18 2.97 -8.25 -12.39
CA ARG A 18 3.70 -7.07 -11.89
C ARG A 18 3.19 -6.56 -10.55
N ASN A 19 1.91 -6.75 -10.25
CA ASN A 19 1.28 -6.17 -9.06
C ASN A 19 1.11 -7.13 -7.89
N VAL A 20 1.10 -8.45 -8.11
CA VAL A 20 0.74 -9.44 -7.09
C VAL A 20 1.63 -9.39 -5.84
N TYR A 21 2.91 -9.09 -6.00
CA TYR A 21 3.90 -9.01 -4.90
C TYR A 21 4.37 -7.58 -4.60
N ARG A 22 3.75 -6.55 -5.19
CA ARG A 22 4.10 -5.18 -4.84
C ARG A 22 3.74 -4.88 -3.39
N LEU A 23 4.59 -4.10 -2.72
CA LEU A 23 4.37 -3.68 -1.32
C LEU A 23 2.98 -3.08 -1.11
N GLY A 24 2.49 -2.29 -2.08
CA GLY A 24 1.15 -1.73 -2.04
C GLY A 24 0.02 -2.77 -2.07
N ASN A 25 0.28 -3.97 -2.58
CA ASN A 25 -0.73 -5.03 -2.75
C ASN A 25 -0.66 -6.12 -1.68
N VAL A 26 0.27 -6.04 -0.74
CA VAL A 26 0.39 -7.03 0.34
C VAL A 26 0.07 -6.39 1.68
N THR A 27 -0.52 -7.17 2.59
CA THR A 27 -0.77 -6.74 3.96
C THR A 27 -0.66 -7.92 4.92
N LEU A 28 -0.42 -7.61 6.18
CA LEU A 28 -0.39 -8.60 7.24
C LEU A 28 -1.80 -8.76 7.81
N LEU A 29 -2.25 -10.00 7.92
CA LEU A 29 -3.55 -10.35 8.46
C LEU A 29 -3.41 -11.39 9.57
N GLU A 30 -4.16 -11.22 10.62
CA GLU A 30 -4.39 -12.25 11.64
C GLU A 30 -5.13 -13.43 11.02
N GLY A 31 -4.88 -14.64 11.51
CA GLY A 31 -5.40 -15.87 10.91
C GLY A 31 -6.93 -15.87 10.72
N MET A 32 -7.70 -15.38 11.69
CA MET A 32 -9.16 -15.30 11.59
C MET A 32 -9.61 -14.27 10.54
N ILE A 33 -8.96 -13.10 10.49
CA ILE A 33 -9.27 -12.06 9.50
C ILE A 33 -8.89 -12.53 8.10
N ASN A 34 -7.74 -13.19 7.94
CA ASN A 34 -7.35 -13.78 6.67
C ASN A 34 -8.37 -14.80 6.16
N GLN A 35 -8.92 -15.63 7.04
CA GLN A 35 -9.98 -16.57 6.67
C GLN A 35 -11.24 -15.84 6.22
N ALA A 36 -11.69 -14.83 6.95
CA ALA A 36 -12.86 -14.03 6.62
C ALA A 36 -12.69 -13.31 5.26
N VAL A 37 -11.53 -12.69 5.05
CA VAL A 37 -11.17 -12.02 3.79
C VAL A 37 -11.12 -12.98 2.61
N ASN A 38 -10.66 -14.23 2.82
CA ASN A 38 -10.66 -15.25 1.77
C ASN A 38 -12.07 -15.63 1.32
N ASN A 39 -13.03 -15.65 2.22
CA ASN A 39 -14.44 -15.92 1.89
C ASN A 39 -15.04 -14.82 0.99
N CYS A 40 -14.51 -13.60 1.03
CA CYS A 40 -14.93 -12.51 0.14
C CYS A 40 -14.47 -12.69 -1.31
N ASN A 41 -13.55 -13.62 -1.59
CA ASN A 41 -13.05 -13.85 -2.95
C ASN A 41 -14.08 -14.45 -3.89
N ASP A 42 -15.09 -15.09 -3.36
CA ASP A 42 -16.15 -15.76 -4.13
C ASP A 42 -17.39 -14.87 -4.34
N LEU A 43 -17.37 -13.62 -3.85
CA LEU A 43 -18.45 -12.67 -4.04
C LEU A 43 -18.43 -12.09 -5.46
N ALA A 44 -19.60 -12.07 -6.10
CA ALA A 44 -19.76 -11.55 -7.46
C ALA A 44 -19.68 -10.00 -7.54
N SER A 45 -20.07 -9.31 -6.44
CA SER A 45 -20.00 -7.85 -6.32
C SER A 45 -19.56 -7.47 -4.92
N ASP A 46 -19.15 -6.20 -4.76
CA ASP A 46 -18.82 -5.59 -3.45
C ASP A 46 -17.72 -6.33 -2.65
N TRP A 47 -16.99 -7.22 -3.30
CA TRP A 47 -15.96 -8.03 -2.67
C TRP A 47 -14.92 -7.19 -1.90
N PHE A 48 -14.55 -6.02 -2.45
CA PHE A 48 -13.56 -5.16 -1.81
C PHE A 48 -14.15 -4.44 -0.59
N ALA A 49 -15.37 -3.94 -0.67
CA ALA A 49 -16.09 -3.36 0.46
C ALA A 49 -16.26 -4.38 1.60
N GLN A 50 -16.58 -5.63 1.28
CA GLN A 50 -16.65 -6.70 2.27
C GLN A 50 -15.28 -7.00 2.90
N LYS A 51 -14.20 -6.98 2.12
CA LYS A 51 -12.84 -7.09 2.67
C LYS A 51 -12.49 -5.92 3.59
N GLN A 52 -12.85 -4.68 3.22
CA GLN A 52 -12.64 -3.51 4.06
C GLN A 52 -13.36 -3.64 5.40
N HIS A 53 -14.57 -4.22 5.41
CA HIS A 53 -15.30 -4.51 6.64
C HIS A 53 -14.55 -5.51 7.56
N GLU A 54 -13.77 -6.42 7.01
CA GLU A 54 -12.91 -7.28 7.79
C GLU A 54 -11.57 -6.60 8.17
N TYR A 55 -10.97 -5.83 7.27
CA TYR A 55 -9.71 -5.15 7.52
C TYR A 55 -9.78 -4.17 8.70
N ILE A 56 -10.92 -3.51 8.93
CA ILE A 56 -11.08 -2.58 10.05
C ILE A 56 -10.96 -3.26 11.42
N LYS A 57 -11.17 -4.57 11.49
CA LYS A 57 -11.09 -5.37 12.71
C LYS A 57 -9.65 -5.81 13.04
N SER A 58 -8.70 -5.63 12.11
CA SER A 58 -7.30 -6.01 12.29
C SER A 58 -6.63 -5.16 13.37
N ASP A 59 -5.72 -5.76 14.14
CA ASP A 59 -4.83 -5.04 15.04
C ASP A 59 -3.73 -4.29 14.29
N SER A 60 -3.46 -4.70 13.04
CA SER A 60 -2.50 -4.03 12.17
C SER A 60 -3.05 -2.70 11.66
N MET A 61 -2.44 -1.59 12.07
CA MET A 61 -2.78 -0.25 11.57
C MET A 61 -2.63 -0.16 10.05
N LEU A 62 -1.59 -0.78 9.48
CA LEU A 62 -1.33 -0.76 8.03
C LEU A 62 -2.41 -1.52 7.25
N THR A 63 -3.06 -2.50 7.87
CA THR A 63 -4.21 -3.19 7.29
C THR A 63 -5.47 -2.32 7.37
N ARG A 64 -5.71 -1.70 8.52
CA ARG A 64 -6.85 -0.76 8.68
C ARG A 64 -6.78 0.44 7.75
N LEU A 65 -5.58 0.86 7.33
CA LEU A 65 -5.41 1.91 6.31
C LEU A 65 -5.98 1.56 4.93
N MET A 66 -6.32 0.30 4.68
CA MET A 66 -7.05 -0.10 3.46
C MET A 66 -8.54 0.26 3.52
N VAL A 67 -9.03 0.79 4.63
CA VAL A 67 -10.40 1.28 4.80
C VAL A 67 -10.41 2.79 4.57
N THR A 68 -11.23 3.26 3.64
CA THR A 68 -11.25 4.66 3.18
C THR A 68 -11.42 5.65 4.34
N ASP A 69 -12.37 5.38 5.22
CA ASP A 69 -12.75 6.29 6.31
C ASP A 69 -11.88 6.12 7.58
N PHE A 70 -10.93 5.17 7.54
CA PHE A 70 -10.06 4.95 8.68
C PHE A 70 -9.05 6.08 8.82
N SER A 71 -8.99 6.68 10.00
CA SER A 71 -8.00 7.68 10.39
C SER A 71 -7.30 7.29 11.68
N VAL A 72 -6.12 7.83 11.91
CA VAL A 72 -5.29 7.54 13.10
C VAL A 72 -5.11 8.82 13.89
N GLY A 73 -5.87 8.97 14.97
CA GLY A 73 -5.82 10.17 15.81
C GLY A 73 -6.12 11.45 15.02
N ASN A 74 -5.71 12.58 15.57
CA ASN A 74 -5.85 13.88 14.93
C ASN A 74 -4.51 14.36 14.39
N ASP A 75 -4.48 14.85 13.14
CA ASP A 75 -3.29 15.46 12.52
C ASP A 75 -1.99 14.61 12.56
N THR A 76 -2.13 13.30 12.36
CA THR A 76 -0.98 12.41 12.28
C THR A 76 -0.31 12.47 10.90
N ALA A 77 0.96 12.05 10.81
CA ALA A 77 1.67 11.96 9.53
C ALA A 77 0.92 11.11 8.50
N ILE A 78 0.28 10.04 8.94
CA ILE A 78 -0.51 9.15 8.10
C ILE A 78 -1.75 9.85 7.54
N ASN A 79 -2.48 10.62 8.36
CA ASN A 79 -3.65 11.36 7.91
C ASN A 79 -3.24 12.43 6.90
N ARG A 80 -2.17 13.19 7.18
CA ARG A 80 -1.63 14.19 6.23
C ARG A 80 -1.18 13.58 4.91
N LEU A 81 -0.59 12.37 4.92
CA LEU A 81 -0.23 11.65 3.70
C LEU A 81 -1.46 11.22 2.90
N LYS A 82 -2.49 10.70 3.57
CA LYS A 82 -3.76 10.34 2.92
C LYS A 82 -4.39 11.55 2.23
N ASP A 83 -4.46 12.67 2.93
CA ASP A 83 -5.04 13.91 2.40
C ASP A 83 -4.22 14.44 1.21
N ARG A 84 -2.89 14.50 1.34
CA ARG A 84 -1.98 14.98 0.29
C ARG A 84 -2.06 14.15 -0.99
N LEU A 85 -2.20 12.83 -0.86
CA LEU A 85 -2.26 11.91 -2.00
C LEU A 85 -3.68 11.65 -2.48
N ASN A 86 -4.67 12.32 -1.89
CA ASN A 86 -6.09 12.08 -2.15
C ASN A 86 -6.44 10.57 -2.08
N TYR A 87 -5.99 9.94 -1.01
CA TYR A 87 -6.02 8.49 -0.82
C TYR A 87 -7.42 8.00 -0.50
N SER A 88 -8.07 7.41 -1.48
CA SER A 88 -9.39 6.79 -1.32
C SER A 88 -9.37 5.38 -1.92
N PHE A 89 -9.95 4.44 -1.21
CA PHE A 89 -10.04 3.03 -1.63
C PHE A 89 -11.50 2.59 -1.78
N ALA A 90 -12.24 3.28 -2.64
CA ALA A 90 -13.57 2.80 -3.01
C ALA A 90 -13.49 1.47 -3.78
N GLU A 91 -12.43 1.31 -4.57
CA GLU A 91 -12.16 0.14 -5.39
C GLU A 91 -10.69 -0.29 -5.19
N TRP A 92 -10.35 -1.50 -5.64
CA TRP A 92 -8.97 -1.99 -5.63
C TRP A 92 -8.44 -2.09 -7.05
N THR A 93 -7.74 -1.06 -7.48
CA THR A 93 -7.17 -0.90 -8.83
C THR A 93 -5.64 -0.85 -8.76
N GLN A 94 -4.97 -0.87 -9.91
CA GLN A 94 -3.53 -0.65 -10.00
C GLN A 94 -3.13 0.70 -9.38
N THR A 95 -3.90 1.75 -9.64
CA THR A 95 -3.66 3.08 -9.05
C THR A 95 -3.71 3.04 -7.52
N ASN A 96 -4.65 2.31 -6.93
CA ASN A 96 -4.73 2.15 -5.48
C ASN A 96 -3.53 1.38 -4.90
N VAL A 97 -3.05 0.36 -5.61
CA VAL A 97 -1.82 -0.36 -5.24
C VAL A 97 -0.61 0.58 -5.25
N GLU A 98 -0.49 1.43 -6.25
CA GLU A 98 0.60 2.41 -6.38
C GLU A 98 0.53 3.49 -5.28
N LEU A 99 -0.65 4.06 -5.03
CA LEU A 99 -0.86 5.05 -3.97
C LEU A 99 -0.54 4.47 -2.59
N ARG A 100 -1.01 3.26 -2.31
CA ARG A 100 -0.70 2.60 -1.04
C ARG A 100 0.79 2.31 -0.90
N GLN A 101 1.45 1.87 -1.97
CA GLN A 101 2.90 1.67 -1.95
C GLN A 101 3.63 2.98 -1.64
N GLN A 102 3.23 4.08 -2.25
CA GLN A 102 3.83 5.39 -1.98
C GLN A 102 3.67 5.81 -0.52
N ILE A 103 2.49 5.64 0.08
CA ILE A 103 2.27 5.92 1.51
C ILE A 103 3.19 5.06 2.38
N LEU A 104 3.26 3.76 2.13
CA LEU A 104 4.09 2.85 2.91
C LEU A 104 5.58 3.19 2.80
N MET A 105 6.04 3.59 1.63
CA MET A 105 7.42 4.04 1.41
C MET A 105 7.71 5.36 2.16
N GLU A 106 6.83 6.34 2.08
CA GLU A 106 7.00 7.61 2.80
C GLU A 106 7.05 7.38 4.32
N LEU A 107 6.17 6.54 4.86
CA LEU A 107 6.19 6.16 6.27
C LEU A 107 7.49 5.46 6.64
N ALA A 108 8.00 4.57 5.79
CA ALA A 108 9.27 3.89 6.01
C ALA A 108 10.44 4.89 6.01
N PHE A 109 10.47 5.84 5.07
CA PHE A 109 11.50 6.89 5.00
C PHE A 109 11.44 7.83 6.20
N ASP A 110 10.28 8.09 6.77
CA ASP A 110 10.15 8.90 7.98
C ASP A 110 10.62 8.16 9.23
N CYS A 111 10.46 6.84 9.27
CA CYS A 111 10.89 6.01 10.40
C CYS A 111 12.38 5.65 10.34
N TRP A 112 12.90 5.37 9.16
CA TRP A 112 14.26 4.87 8.99
C TRP A 112 15.21 5.98 8.56
N ARG A 113 16.26 6.14 9.35
CA ARG A 113 17.32 7.12 9.15
C ARG A 113 18.66 6.41 9.00
N PHE A 114 19.48 6.85 8.07
CA PHE A 114 20.88 6.45 7.97
C PHE A 114 21.78 7.67 8.19
N CYS A 115 22.69 7.61 9.15
CA CYS A 115 23.51 8.75 9.55
C CYS A 115 22.71 10.04 9.87
N GLY A 116 21.49 9.89 10.44
CA GLY A 116 20.61 11.01 10.77
C GLY A 116 19.77 11.54 9.62
N GLN A 117 20.01 11.09 8.38
CA GLN A 117 19.27 11.49 7.18
C GLN A 117 18.23 10.43 6.80
N ARG A 118 17.21 10.84 6.04
CA ARG A 118 16.27 9.91 5.40
C ARG A 118 17.04 9.05 4.39
N ILE A 119 16.68 7.77 4.27
CA ILE A 119 17.36 6.83 3.36
C ILE A 119 17.31 7.28 1.90
N ASP A 120 16.20 7.84 1.45
CA ASP A 120 16.04 8.36 0.08
C ASP A 120 16.98 9.53 -0.21
N GLN A 121 17.17 10.45 0.76
CA GLN A 121 18.11 11.57 0.66
C GLN A 121 19.55 11.08 0.63
N PHE A 122 19.90 10.15 1.51
CA PHE A 122 21.23 9.55 1.56
C PHE A 122 21.60 8.83 0.25
N ALA A 123 20.66 8.07 -0.32
CA ALA A 123 20.86 7.39 -1.60
C ALA A 123 21.06 8.38 -2.76
N ALA A 124 20.32 9.49 -2.77
CA ALA A 124 20.48 10.54 -3.78
C ALA A 124 21.86 11.22 -3.69
N GLU A 125 22.36 11.49 -2.47
CA GLU A 125 23.69 12.07 -2.25
C GLU A 125 24.81 11.12 -2.68
N LEU A 126 24.68 9.81 -2.46
CA LEU A 126 25.64 8.82 -2.93
C LEU A 126 25.69 8.77 -4.47
N ALA A 127 24.52 8.72 -5.10
CA ALA A 127 24.43 8.69 -6.56
C ALA A 127 25.03 9.95 -7.20
N ALA A 128 24.87 11.13 -6.58
CA ALA A 128 25.48 12.37 -7.07
C ALA A 128 27.01 12.34 -7.00
N LYS A 129 27.59 11.77 -5.93
CA LYS A 129 29.03 11.63 -5.75
C LYS A 129 29.66 10.64 -6.73
N ASP A 130 28.97 9.55 -7.06
CA ASP A 130 29.44 8.55 -8.03
C ASP A 130 29.53 9.16 -9.44
N VAL A 131 28.63 10.07 -9.80
CA VAL A 131 28.64 10.77 -11.11
C VAL A 131 29.84 11.73 -11.18
N GLU A 132 30.12 12.51 -10.12
CA GLU A 132 31.26 13.44 -10.10
C GLU A 132 32.62 12.73 -10.24
N GLN A 133 32.76 11.50 -9.69
CA GLN A 133 33.99 10.72 -9.77
C GLN A 133 34.21 10.05 -11.14
N THR A 134 33.19 9.97 -11.97
CA THR A 134 33.27 9.32 -13.31
C THR A 134 33.61 10.35 -14.41
N GLU A 135 33.55 11.65 -14.12
CA GLU A 135 33.83 12.73 -15.08
C GLU A 135 35.28 13.28 -14.97
N GLU A 136 36.10 12.77 -14.04
CA GLU A 136 37.55 13.04 -13.91
C GLU A 136 38.38 11.95 -14.59
#